data_09210cd73e7ce5b88b848c96b0a80c88
#
_entry.id   09210cd73e7ce5b88b848c96b0a80c88
#
_cell.length_a   1.000
_cell.length_b   1.000
_cell.length_c   1.000
_cell.angle_alpha   90.00
_cell.angle_beta   90.00
_cell.angle_gamma   90.00
#
_symmetry.space_group_name_H-M   'P 1'
#
loop_
_entity.id
_entity.type
_entity.pdbx_description
1 polymer ?
#
loop_
_entity_poly.entity_id
_entity_poly.type
_entity_poly.pdbx_seq_one_letter_code
_entity_poly.pdbx_strand_id
1 'polypeptide(L)'
;MKNSNKTAAIWFIFITLIIDITGWGIVIPVVPKLIEELINGDVSEASKYGGWLSFLYAFMQFLFAPVLGNLSDKYGRRPVILFSLLGFSINFFIQAWAPTIFWLFVGRIFSGITGASITTASAYIADISDDSNRSKNFGMIGAAFGLGFIIGPVIGGLLGQFGSRVPFYAAAVLCLVNFAYGYFILPESLGKEHRRPFEWKRANPVGSLLKVRTHPEILKLFIAWFLVYLASHAVQTNWAYFTMYKFAWDEKTVGISLGVMGAFTAFVQGFLIRKVHPKLGSERSILYGIMFYCTGMLLFAFAQKEWMMYAILAIYCLGGIAGPALQSVISSKVSPKEQGDLQGALTSVISITSIIGPLLMTQIFYFFTHPDAKIKLLTLELKPPFQFSGADRKSVV
;
A
#
# COMPACT_ATOMS: atom_id res chain seq x y z
N MET A 1 17.52 15.79 -23.96
CA MET A 1 16.52 16.83 -23.55
C MET A 1 17.28 18.02 -22.96
N LYS A 2 16.91 19.27 -23.31
CA LYS A 2 17.48 20.48 -22.65
C LYS A 2 17.11 20.49 -21.17
N ASN A 3 17.94 21.04 -20.28
CA ASN A 3 17.73 21.00 -18.82
C ASN A 3 16.36 21.50 -18.35
N SER A 4 15.76 22.50 -19.01
CA SER A 4 14.41 22.99 -18.69
C SER A 4 13.33 21.93 -18.92
N ASN A 5 13.47 21.08 -19.93
CA ASN A 5 12.51 20.01 -20.24
C ASN A 5 12.60 18.84 -19.25
N LYS A 6 13.78 18.58 -18.68
CA LYS A 6 13.95 17.53 -17.64
C LYS A 6 13.25 17.93 -16.34
N THR A 7 13.40 19.18 -15.91
CA THR A 7 12.74 19.68 -14.68
C THR A 7 11.22 19.66 -14.81
N ALA A 8 10.68 20.07 -15.95
CA ALA A 8 9.25 19.99 -16.22
C ALA A 8 8.72 18.53 -16.19
N ALA A 9 9.49 17.60 -16.78
CA ALA A 9 9.12 16.17 -16.78
C ALA A 9 9.11 15.58 -15.37
N ILE A 10 10.02 15.98 -14.46
CA ILE A 10 10.04 15.53 -13.06
C ILE A 10 8.79 16.00 -12.32
N TRP A 11 8.45 17.27 -12.41
CA TRP A 11 7.23 17.80 -11.78
C TRP A 11 5.97 17.14 -12.34
N PHE A 12 5.98 16.87 -13.63
CA PHE A 12 4.91 16.18 -14.29
C PHE A 12 4.67 14.79 -13.73
N ILE A 13 5.71 13.95 -13.68
CA ILE A 13 5.59 12.58 -13.14
C ILE A 13 5.22 12.59 -11.64
N PHE A 14 5.69 13.60 -10.90
CA PHE A 14 5.34 13.78 -9.49
C PHE A 14 3.83 14.03 -9.30
N ILE A 15 3.25 14.95 -10.10
CA ILE A 15 1.81 15.24 -10.08
C ILE A 15 1.02 13.98 -10.47
N THR A 16 1.44 13.28 -11.53
CA THR A 16 0.85 12.01 -11.94
C THR A 16 0.82 10.99 -10.82
N LEU A 17 1.93 10.83 -10.09
CA LEU A 17 2.01 9.91 -8.96
C LEU A 17 1.12 10.35 -7.78
N ILE A 18 1.08 11.64 -7.44
CA ILE A 18 0.18 12.13 -6.38
C ILE A 18 -1.27 11.80 -6.74
N ILE A 19 -1.70 12.08 -7.97
CA ILE A 19 -3.07 11.82 -8.42
C ILE A 19 -3.38 10.32 -8.38
N ASP A 20 -2.47 9.48 -8.84
CA ASP A 20 -2.62 8.02 -8.87
C ASP A 20 -2.78 7.46 -7.46
N ILE A 21 -1.88 7.85 -6.53
CA ILE A 21 -1.91 7.40 -5.14
C ILE A 21 -3.12 7.96 -4.39
N THR A 22 -3.52 9.21 -4.68
CA THR A 22 -4.75 9.81 -4.13
C THR A 22 -5.97 9.02 -4.57
N GLY A 23 -6.06 8.64 -5.86
CA GLY A 23 -7.14 7.80 -6.39
C GLY A 23 -7.24 6.46 -5.66
N TRP A 24 -6.11 5.86 -5.32
CA TRP A 24 -6.03 4.65 -4.52
C TRP A 24 -6.48 4.89 -3.07
N GLY A 25 -6.03 5.98 -2.48
CA GLY A 25 -6.39 6.38 -1.11
C GLY A 25 -7.89 6.66 -0.93
N ILE A 26 -8.54 7.24 -1.94
CA ILE A 26 -9.96 7.62 -1.91
C ILE A 26 -10.88 6.43 -1.60
N VAL A 27 -10.57 5.24 -2.12
CA VAL A 27 -11.46 4.08 -1.96
C VAL A 27 -11.25 3.32 -0.65
N ILE A 28 -10.11 3.51 0.05
CA ILE A 28 -9.79 2.73 1.26
C ILE A 28 -10.88 2.82 2.35
N PRO A 29 -11.37 3.99 2.75
CA PRO A 29 -12.35 4.10 3.84
C PRO A 29 -13.74 3.56 3.49
N VAL A 30 -14.06 3.41 2.19
CA VAL A 30 -15.40 3.04 1.72
C VAL A 30 -15.52 1.58 1.24
N VAL A 31 -14.40 0.91 1.02
CA VAL A 31 -14.38 -0.50 0.58
C VAL A 31 -15.17 -1.42 1.52
N PRO A 32 -15.03 -1.34 2.86
CA PRO A 32 -15.82 -2.19 3.75
C PRO A 32 -17.32 -2.02 3.52
N LYS A 33 -17.81 -0.78 3.45
CA LYS A 33 -19.22 -0.47 3.28
C LYS A 33 -19.78 -0.95 1.94
N LEU A 34 -19.02 -0.75 0.86
CA LEU A 34 -19.43 -1.27 -0.45
C LEU A 34 -19.55 -2.81 -0.45
N ILE A 35 -18.60 -3.49 0.22
CA ILE A 35 -18.67 -4.96 0.32
C ILE A 35 -19.89 -5.39 1.14
N GLU A 36 -20.15 -4.77 2.31
CA GLU A 36 -21.35 -5.04 3.13
C GLU A 36 -22.63 -4.94 2.30
N GLU A 37 -22.79 -3.86 1.52
CA GLU A 37 -23.94 -3.66 0.64
C GLU A 37 -24.09 -4.76 -0.42
N LEU A 38 -22.97 -5.20 -1.02
CA LEU A 38 -22.99 -6.18 -2.10
C LEU A 38 -23.23 -7.62 -1.62
N ILE A 39 -22.85 -7.94 -0.37
CA ILE A 39 -23.05 -9.29 0.20
C ILE A 39 -24.28 -9.35 1.11
N ASN A 40 -24.93 -8.22 1.41
CA ASN A 40 -25.98 -8.07 2.43
C ASN A 40 -25.53 -8.66 3.79
N GLY A 41 -24.26 -8.44 4.14
CA GLY A 41 -23.61 -8.95 5.34
C GLY A 41 -23.12 -7.85 6.27
N ASP A 42 -22.31 -8.24 7.25
CA ASP A 42 -21.72 -7.31 8.22
C ASP A 42 -20.25 -7.00 7.93
N VAL A 43 -19.64 -6.10 8.74
CA VAL A 43 -18.23 -5.70 8.62
C VAL A 43 -17.27 -6.88 8.75
N SER A 44 -17.63 -7.89 9.58
CA SER A 44 -16.81 -9.08 9.76
C SER A 44 -16.74 -9.90 8.48
N GLU A 45 -17.90 -10.17 7.86
CA GLU A 45 -17.95 -10.87 6.57
C GLU A 45 -17.30 -10.05 5.46
N ALA A 46 -17.52 -8.73 5.44
CA ALA A 46 -16.89 -7.84 4.49
C ALA A 46 -15.35 -7.91 4.56
N SER A 47 -14.78 -8.06 5.76
CA SER A 47 -13.31 -8.18 5.92
C SER A 47 -12.76 -9.42 5.23
N LYS A 48 -13.46 -10.53 5.28
CA LYS A 48 -13.09 -11.78 4.60
C LYS A 48 -12.94 -11.57 3.09
N TYR A 49 -13.95 -10.94 2.46
CA TYR A 49 -13.89 -10.62 1.03
C TYR A 49 -12.83 -9.58 0.70
N GLY A 50 -12.67 -8.56 1.57
CA GLY A 50 -11.62 -7.54 1.42
C GLY A 50 -10.21 -8.12 1.38
N GLY A 51 -9.94 -9.15 2.18
CA GLY A 51 -8.69 -9.90 2.14
C GLY A 51 -8.44 -10.59 0.81
N TRP A 52 -9.44 -11.30 0.30
CA TRP A 52 -9.34 -11.96 -1.01
C TRP A 52 -9.20 -10.97 -2.17
N LEU A 53 -9.89 -9.84 -2.13
CA LEU A 53 -9.76 -8.76 -3.12
C LEU A 53 -8.34 -8.17 -3.11
N SER A 54 -7.77 -7.97 -1.94
CA SER A 54 -6.40 -7.46 -1.79
C SER A 54 -5.36 -8.49 -2.24
N PHE A 55 -5.54 -9.76 -1.87
CA PHE A 55 -4.71 -10.87 -2.33
C PHE A 55 -4.68 -10.93 -3.86
N LEU A 56 -5.84 -10.93 -4.49
CA LEU A 56 -5.96 -11.09 -5.94
C LEU A 56 -5.29 -9.93 -6.69
N TYR A 57 -5.48 -8.71 -6.22
CA TYR A 57 -4.81 -7.53 -6.75
C TYR A 57 -3.28 -7.67 -6.65
N ALA A 58 -2.76 -7.96 -5.44
CA ALA A 58 -1.32 -8.06 -5.20
C ALA A 58 -0.69 -9.24 -5.96
N PHE A 59 -1.40 -10.36 -6.06
CA PHE A 59 -0.96 -11.53 -6.80
C PHE A 59 -0.85 -11.23 -8.31
N MET A 60 -1.88 -10.61 -8.89
CA MET A 60 -1.85 -10.21 -10.30
C MET A 60 -0.77 -9.16 -10.56
N GLN A 61 -0.63 -8.17 -9.67
CA GLN A 61 0.44 -7.18 -9.79
C GLN A 61 1.83 -7.82 -9.72
N PHE A 62 2.05 -8.77 -8.82
CA PHE A 62 3.31 -9.50 -8.72
C PHE A 62 3.67 -10.23 -10.01
N LEU A 63 2.69 -10.88 -10.66
CA LEU A 63 2.89 -11.58 -11.93
C LEU A 63 3.14 -10.64 -13.09
N PHE A 64 2.37 -9.55 -13.19
CA PHE A 64 2.35 -8.69 -14.37
C PHE A 64 3.27 -7.46 -14.28
N ALA A 65 3.70 -7.02 -13.09
CA ALA A 65 4.61 -5.89 -12.98
C ALA A 65 5.93 -6.07 -13.72
N PRO A 66 6.61 -7.24 -13.68
CA PRO A 66 7.81 -7.48 -14.49
C PRO A 66 7.52 -7.52 -16.00
N VAL A 67 6.34 -8.00 -16.39
CA VAL A 67 5.91 -8.04 -17.81
C VAL A 67 5.73 -6.61 -18.30
N LEU A 68 5.01 -5.78 -17.57
CA LEU A 68 4.77 -4.37 -17.92
C LEU A 68 6.07 -3.55 -17.87
N GLY A 69 6.96 -3.84 -16.91
CA GLY A 69 8.30 -3.25 -16.87
C GLY A 69 9.08 -3.55 -18.15
N ASN A 70 9.11 -4.80 -18.57
CA ASN A 70 9.77 -5.23 -19.79
C ASN A 70 9.10 -4.65 -21.07
N LEU A 71 7.77 -4.54 -21.08
CA LEU A 71 7.05 -3.84 -22.16
C LEU A 71 7.40 -2.35 -22.19
N SER A 72 7.62 -1.72 -21.04
CA SER A 72 8.03 -0.32 -20.99
C SER A 72 9.46 -0.10 -21.48
N ASP A 73 10.34 -1.10 -21.37
CA ASP A 73 11.68 -1.09 -21.98
C ASP A 73 11.59 -1.20 -23.51
N LYS A 74 10.59 -1.92 -24.03
CA LYS A 74 10.43 -2.14 -25.48
C LYS A 74 9.69 -0.99 -26.16
N TYR A 75 8.57 -0.56 -25.62
CA TYR A 75 7.68 0.41 -26.29
C TYR A 75 7.91 1.84 -25.82
N GLY A 76 8.60 2.05 -24.69
CA GLY A 76 8.80 3.33 -24.02
C GLY A 76 8.02 3.40 -22.71
N ARG A 77 8.41 4.33 -21.84
CA ARG A 77 7.80 4.50 -20.51
C ARG A 77 6.39 5.08 -20.58
N ARG A 78 6.25 6.12 -21.43
CA ARG A 78 4.99 6.87 -21.56
C ARG A 78 3.79 5.98 -21.91
N PRO A 79 3.82 5.11 -22.95
CA PRO A 79 2.67 4.28 -23.31
C PRO A 79 2.23 3.36 -22.17
N VAL A 80 3.18 2.80 -21.39
CA VAL A 80 2.87 1.90 -20.29
C VAL A 80 2.29 2.64 -19.09
N ILE A 81 2.79 3.84 -18.77
CA ILE A 81 2.18 4.69 -17.74
C ILE A 81 0.73 5.03 -18.12
N LEU A 82 0.50 5.49 -19.35
CA LEU A 82 -0.84 5.82 -19.84
C LEU A 82 -1.77 4.59 -19.80
N PHE A 83 -1.30 3.44 -20.23
CA PHE A 83 -2.06 2.18 -20.14
C PHE A 83 -2.46 1.86 -18.69
N SER A 84 -1.53 2.02 -17.73
CA SER A 84 -1.81 1.79 -16.31
C SER A 84 -2.86 2.79 -15.77
N LEU A 85 -2.73 4.07 -16.07
CA LEU A 85 -3.69 5.10 -15.63
C LEU A 85 -5.09 4.86 -16.17
N LEU A 86 -5.20 4.51 -17.47
CA LEU A 86 -6.48 4.15 -18.08
C LEU A 86 -7.04 2.87 -17.44
N GLY A 87 -6.18 1.88 -17.18
CA GLY A 87 -6.56 0.65 -16.51
C GLY A 87 -7.12 0.89 -15.11
N PHE A 88 -6.54 1.78 -14.32
CA PHE A 88 -7.08 2.15 -13.01
C PHE A 88 -8.41 2.89 -13.12
N SER A 89 -8.55 3.80 -14.09
CA SER A 89 -9.84 4.48 -14.34
C SER A 89 -10.95 3.45 -14.64
N ILE A 90 -10.70 2.55 -15.57
CA ILE A 90 -11.65 1.47 -15.93
C ILE A 90 -11.97 0.59 -14.71
N ASN A 91 -10.97 0.19 -13.94
CA ASN A 91 -11.15 -0.59 -12.73
C ASN A 91 -12.07 0.11 -11.72
N PHE A 92 -11.83 1.40 -11.45
CA PHE A 92 -12.69 2.15 -10.51
C PHE A 92 -14.11 2.33 -11.03
N PHE A 93 -14.32 2.50 -12.34
CA PHE A 93 -15.66 2.48 -12.95
C PHE A 93 -16.35 1.12 -12.78
N ILE A 94 -15.65 0.01 -13.01
CA ILE A 94 -16.18 -1.33 -12.78
C ILE A 94 -16.61 -1.50 -11.33
N GLN A 95 -15.78 -1.07 -10.36
CA GLN A 95 -16.10 -1.18 -8.95
C GLN A 95 -17.26 -0.25 -8.54
N ALA A 96 -17.33 0.98 -9.07
CA ALA A 96 -18.40 1.91 -8.80
C ALA A 96 -19.77 1.39 -9.30
N TRP A 97 -19.79 0.74 -10.46
CA TRP A 97 -20.98 0.19 -11.06
C TRP A 97 -21.33 -1.21 -10.57
N ALA A 98 -20.40 -1.94 -9.92
CA ALA A 98 -20.52 -3.35 -9.55
C ALA A 98 -21.90 -3.71 -8.97
N PRO A 99 -22.71 -4.53 -9.65
CA PRO A 99 -23.99 -5.00 -9.12
C PRO A 99 -23.84 -6.17 -8.12
N THR A 100 -22.69 -6.86 -8.15
CA THR A 100 -22.39 -8.00 -7.27
C THR A 100 -20.90 -7.98 -6.88
N ILE A 101 -20.59 -8.71 -5.80
CA ILE A 101 -19.21 -8.86 -5.32
C ILE A 101 -18.26 -9.41 -6.40
N PHE A 102 -18.77 -10.23 -7.34
CA PHE A 102 -17.98 -10.77 -8.46
C PHE A 102 -17.32 -9.69 -9.28
N TRP A 103 -17.97 -8.55 -9.54
CA TRP A 103 -17.41 -7.46 -10.32
C TRP A 103 -16.27 -6.74 -9.60
N LEU A 104 -16.25 -6.76 -8.26
CA LEU A 104 -15.10 -6.28 -7.50
C LEU A 104 -13.87 -7.18 -7.74
N PHE A 105 -14.05 -8.50 -7.80
CA PHE A 105 -12.98 -9.44 -8.15
C PHE A 105 -12.46 -9.20 -9.57
N VAL A 106 -13.36 -9.03 -10.54
CA VAL A 106 -12.97 -8.70 -11.93
C VAL A 106 -12.15 -7.41 -11.97
N GLY A 107 -12.61 -6.36 -11.28
CA GLY A 107 -11.89 -5.10 -11.18
C GLY A 107 -10.49 -5.28 -10.57
N ARG A 108 -10.34 -6.08 -9.51
CA ARG A 108 -9.05 -6.35 -8.87
C ARG A 108 -8.08 -7.12 -9.75
N ILE A 109 -8.56 -8.09 -10.52
CA ILE A 109 -7.74 -8.78 -11.53
C ILE A 109 -7.23 -7.76 -12.56
N PHE A 110 -8.16 -6.97 -13.11
CA PHE A 110 -7.82 -5.99 -14.14
C PHE A 110 -6.83 -4.94 -13.64
N SER A 111 -7.06 -4.38 -12.44
CA SER A 111 -6.13 -3.40 -11.84
C SER A 111 -4.78 -4.00 -11.49
N GLY A 112 -4.72 -5.27 -11.07
CA GLY A 112 -3.46 -5.96 -10.82
C GLY A 112 -2.65 -6.16 -12.11
N ILE A 113 -3.30 -6.54 -13.21
CA ILE A 113 -2.67 -6.67 -14.53
C ILE A 113 -2.14 -5.34 -15.04
N THR A 114 -2.89 -4.24 -14.85
CA THR A 114 -2.50 -2.90 -15.33
C THR A 114 -1.65 -2.12 -14.35
N GLY A 115 -1.45 -2.60 -13.13
CA GLY A 115 -0.88 -1.91 -11.98
C GLY A 115 0.63 -1.71 -11.98
N ALA A 116 1.20 -1.14 -13.07
CA ALA A 116 2.64 -0.89 -13.18
C ALA A 116 3.02 0.60 -13.21
N SER A 117 2.10 1.50 -12.85
CA SER A 117 2.34 2.95 -12.89
C SER A 117 3.57 3.34 -12.07
N ILE A 118 3.69 2.85 -10.82
CA ILE A 118 4.78 3.21 -9.90
C ILE A 118 6.13 2.65 -10.38
N THR A 119 6.17 1.39 -10.82
CA THR A 119 7.41 0.76 -11.32
C THR A 119 7.90 1.44 -12.58
N THR A 120 7.00 1.74 -13.51
CA THR A 120 7.32 2.44 -14.75
C THR A 120 7.68 3.90 -14.50
N ALA A 121 7.02 4.59 -13.55
CA ALA A 121 7.37 5.94 -13.13
C ALA A 121 8.76 5.99 -12.46
N SER A 122 9.12 4.98 -11.67
CA SER A 122 10.46 4.85 -11.09
C SER A 122 11.52 4.70 -12.18
N ALA A 123 11.26 3.91 -13.21
CA ALA A 123 12.14 3.77 -14.37
C ALA A 123 12.21 5.09 -15.18
N TYR A 124 11.08 5.78 -15.36
CA TYR A 124 11.02 7.09 -15.98
C TYR A 124 11.90 8.10 -15.26
N ILE A 125 11.79 8.18 -13.91
CA ILE A 125 12.61 9.06 -13.07
C ILE A 125 14.11 8.70 -13.20
N ALA A 126 14.44 7.40 -13.26
CA ALA A 126 15.81 6.95 -13.49
C ALA A 126 16.38 7.45 -14.83
N ASP A 127 15.57 7.36 -15.90
CA ASP A 127 15.97 7.76 -17.26
C ASP A 127 16.27 9.27 -17.38
N ILE A 128 15.58 10.12 -16.62
CA ILE A 128 15.73 11.59 -16.68
C ILE A 128 16.64 12.16 -15.60
N SER A 129 17.13 11.31 -14.65
CA SER A 129 17.96 11.74 -13.52
C SER A 129 19.44 11.53 -13.82
N ASP A 130 20.24 12.50 -13.38
CA ASP A 130 21.71 12.44 -13.37
C ASP A 130 22.17 12.06 -11.93
N ASP A 131 23.41 11.62 -11.76
CA ASP A 131 23.96 11.17 -10.46
C ASP A 131 23.80 12.22 -9.35
N SER A 132 23.88 13.51 -9.69
CA SER A 132 23.77 14.63 -8.75
C SER A 132 22.35 14.86 -8.19
N ASN A 133 21.30 14.49 -8.94
CA ASN A 133 19.91 14.76 -8.58
C ASN A 133 19.06 13.49 -8.39
N ARG A 134 19.61 12.31 -8.68
CA ARG A 134 18.90 11.02 -8.65
C ARG A 134 18.22 10.74 -7.32
N SER A 135 18.95 10.88 -6.21
CA SER A 135 18.39 10.66 -4.86
C SER A 135 17.25 11.61 -4.55
N LYS A 136 17.36 12.89 -4.93
CA LYS A 136 16.30 13.89 -4.77
C LYS A 136 15.04 13.52 -5.57
N ASN A 137 15.22 13.12 -6.83
CA ASN A 137 14.13 12.79 -7.73
C ASN A 137 13.37 11.51 -7.28
N PHE A 138 14.12 10.49 -6.83
CA PHE A 138 13.48 9.30 -6.21
C PHE A 138 12.76 9.64 -4.90
N GLY A 139 13.27 10.60 -4.12
CA GLY A 139 12.58 11.09 -2.92
C GLY A 139 11.20 11.68 -3.20
N MET A 140 10.96 12.18 -4.41
CA MET A 140 9.64 12.68 -4.82
C MET A 140 8.58 11.57 -4.89
N ILE A 141 8.97 10.32 -5.21
CA ILE A 141 8.05 9.18 -5.16
C ILE A 141 7.52 9.01 -3.73
N GLY A 142 8.43 9.01 -2.74
CA GLY A 142 8.03 8.91 -1.33
C GLY A 142 7.15 10.09 -0.88
N ALA A 143 7.44 11.31 -1.34
CA ALA A 143 6.61 12.48 -1.07
C ALA A 143 5.22 12.37 -1.71
N ALA A 144 5.12 11.82 -2.94
CA ALA A 144 3.84 11.58 -3.61
C ALA A 144 3.01 10.54 -2.84
N PHE A 145 3.64 9.45 -2.35
CA PHE A 145 2.98 8.49 -1.47
C PHE A 145 2.46 9.17 -0.20
N GLY A 146 3.30 9.93 0.50
CA GLY A 146 2.91 10.62 1.73
C GLY A 146 1.71 11.53 1.52
N LEU A 147 1.75 12.40 0.50
CA LEU A 147 0.67 13.34 0.19
C LEU A 147 -0.60 12.62 -0.27
N GLY A 148 -0.47 11.62 -1.15
CA GLY A 148 -1.62 10.86 -1.66
C GLY A 148 -2.33 10.08 -0.56
N PHE A 149 -1.60 9.46 0.36
CA PHE A 149 -2.16 8.75 1.52
C PHE A 149 -2.72 9.66 2.62
N ILE A 150 -2.36 10.95 2.65
CA ILE A 150 -3.03 11.94 3.51
C ILE A 150 -4.33 12.40 2.85
N ILE A 151 -4.24 12.85 1.59
CA ILE A 151 -5.34 13.51 0.88
C ILE A 151 -6.42 12.50 0.47
N GLY A 152 -6.00 11.33 -0.06
CA GLY A 152 -6.92 10.33 -0.61
C GLY A 152 -7.98 9.85 0.37
N PRO A 153 -7.61 9.28 1.52
CA PRO A 153 -8.59 8.78 2.47
C PRO A 153 -9.50 9.85 3.04
N VAL A 154 -9.01 11.07 3.26
CA VAL A 154 -9.82 12.20 3.72
C VAL A 154 -10.90 12.54 2.69
N ILE A 155 -10.53 12.71 1.43
CA ILE A 155 -11.49 12.96 0.34
C ILE A 155 -12.45 11.78 0.22
N GLY A 156 -11.95 10.55 0.27
CA GLY A 156 -12.75 9.34 0.17
C GLY A 156 -13.78 9.20 1.27
N GLY A 157 -13.38 9.45 2.51
CA GLY A 157 -14.30 9.45 3.66
C GLY A 157 -15.38 10.53 3.57
N LEU A 158 -15.01 11.75 3.14
CA LEU A 158 -15.97 12.83 2.91
C LEU A 158 -16.97 12.50 1.80
N LEU A 159 -16.48 11.95 0.68
CA LEU A 159 -17.33 11.54 -0.42
C LEU A 159 -18.20 10.33 -0.08
N GLY A 160 -17.73 9.44 0.80
CA GLY A 160 -18.46 8.28 1.28
C GLY A 160 -19.80 8.63 1.94
N GLN A 161 -19.92 9.83 2.53
CA GLN A 161 -21.18 10.30 3.10
C GLN A 161 -22.31 10.48 2.07
N PHE A 162 -21.96 10.62 0.79
CA PHE A 162 -22.92 10.69 -0.31
C PHE A 162 -23.25 9.32 -0.92
N GLY A 163 -22.69 8.25 -0.38
CA GLY A 163 -22.90 6.86 -0.78
C GLY A 163 -21.56 6.14 -1.04
N SER A 164 -21.56 4.83 -0.76
CA SER A 164 -20.35 3.97 -0.84
C SER A 164 -19.70 3.93 -2.23
N ARG A 165 -20.47 4.21 -3.30
CA ARG A 165 -20.02 4.18 -4.70
C ARG A 165 -19.43 5.49 -5.19
N VAL A 166 -19.79 6.63 -4.55
CA VAL A 166 -19.36 7.98 -4.98
C VAL A 166 -17.84 8.13 -4.98
N PRO A 167 -17.09 7.65 -3.96
CA PRO A 167 -15.63 7.71 -3.98
C PRO A 167 -15.00 6.95 -5.14
N PHE A 168 -15.58 5.83 -5.57
CA PHE A 168 -15.08 5.07 -6.71
C PHE A 168 -15.27 5.82 -8.03
N TYR A 169 -16.43 6.48 -8.22
CA TYR A 169 -16.63 7.35 -9.38
C TYR A 169 -15.64 8.52 -9.37
N ALA A 170 -15.41 9.14 -8.22
CA ALA A 170 -14.44 10.23 -8.09
C ALA A 170 -13.01 9.74 -8.41
N ALA A 171 -12.60 8.58 -7.91
CA ALA A 171 -11.30 7.98 -8.22
C ALA A 171 -11.18 7.65 -9.72
N ALA A 172 -12.25 7.11 -10.34
CA ALA A 172 -12.27 6.80 -11.77
C ALA A 172 -12.08 8.06 -12.63
N VAL A 173 -12.82 9.12 -12.31
CA VAL A 173 -12.69 10.42 -13.01
C VAL A 173 -11.31 11.02 -12.78
N LEU A 174 -10.79 10.97 -11.56
CA LEU A 174 -9.45 11.47 -11.23
C LEU A 174 -8.36 10.75 -12.02
N CYS A 175 -8.43 9.42 -12.14
CA CYS A 175 -7.52 8.64 -12.97
C CYS A 175 -7.67 8.95 -14.47
N LEU A 176 -8.89 9.20 -14.95
CA LEU A 176 -9.13 9.59 -16.33
C LEU A 176 -8.54 10.97 -16.64
N VAL A 177 -8.72 11.93 -15.73
CA VAL A 177 -8.09 13.26 -15.83
C VAL A 177 -6.57 13.13 -15.83
N ASN A 178 -6.01 12.28 -14.97
CA ASN A 178 -4.58 11.99 -14.92
C ASN A 178 -4.08 11.34 -16.21
N PHE A 179 -4.85 10.43 -16.79
CA PHE A 179 -4.57 9.84 -18.10
C PHE A 179 -4.56 10.93 -19.18
N ALA A 180 -5.57 11.78 -19.25
CA ALA A 180 -5.64 12.88 -20.21
C ALA A 180 -4.46 13.86 -20.03
N TYR A 181 -4.17 14.25 -18.79
CA TYR A 181 -3.00 15.07 -18.47
C TYR A 181 -1.71 14.39 -18.96
N GLY A 182 -1.53 13.08 -18.70
CA GLY A 182 -0.41 12.29 -19.20
C GLY A 182 -0.34 12.21 -20.71
N TYR A 183 -1.49 12.05 -21.36
CA TYR A 183 -1.57 11.94 -22.82
C TYR A 183 -1.10 13.21 -23.51
N PHE A 184 -1.47 14.38 -23.03
CA PHE A 184 -1.15 15.65 -23.68
C PHE A 184 0.23 16.20 -23.29
N ILE A 185 0.72 15.91 -22.07
CA ILE A 185 1.87 16.62 -21.52
C ILE A 185 3.08 15.71 -21.26
N LEU A 186 2.90 14.39 -20.93
CA LEU A 186 4.02 13.52 -20.58
C LEU A 186 4.92 13.23 -21.80
N PRO A 187 6.17 13.71 -21.83
CA PRO A 187 7.11 13.32 -22.88
C PRO A 187 7.59 11.88 -22.68
N GLU A 188 8.11 11.26 -23.73
CA GLU A 188 8.80 9.98 -23.62
C GLU A 188 10.20 10.17 -23.00
N SER A 189 10.55 9.37 -22.00
CA SER A 189 11.88 9.42 -21.37
C SER A 189 12.89 8.49 -22.04
N LEU A 190 12.43 7.35 -22.58
CA LEU A 190 13.29 6.34 -23.17
C LEU A 190 13.43 6.56 -24.68
N GLY A 191 14.57 7.05 -25.11
CA GLY A 191 14.89 7.20 -26.54
C GLY A 191 14.82 5.86 -27.28
N LYS A 192 14.48 5.88 -28.56
CA LYS A 192 14.34 4.69 -29.39
C LYS A 192 15.61 3.84 -29.41
N GLU A 193 16.77 4.48 -29.35
CA GLU A 193 18.12 3.90 -29.33
C GLU A 193 18.44 3.12 -28.05
N HIS A 194 17.73 3.41 -26.96
CA HIS A 194 17.93 2.75 -25.66
C HIS A 194 16.87 1.67 -25.37
N ARG A 195 15.92 1.49 -26.29
CA ARG A 195 14.88 0.46 -26.14
C ARG A 195 15.44 -0.94 -26.32
N ARG A 196 14.92 -1.89 -25.57
CA ARG A 196 15.35 -3.28 -25.56
C ARG A 196 14.23 -4.19 -26.05
N PRO A 197 14.53 -5.31 -26.74
CA PRO A 197 13.51 -6.29 -27.11
C PRO A 197 12.89 -6.91 -25.85
N PHE A 198 11.64 -7.35 -25.98
CA PHE A 198 10.94 -8.05 -24.90
C PHE A 198 11.55 -9.46 -24.71
N GLU A 199 11.89 -9.80 -23.46
CA GLU A 199 12.46 -11.09 -23.10
C GLU A 199 11.69 -11.71 -21.92
N TRP A 200 11.05 -12.87 -22.11
CA TRP A 200 10.33 -13.59 -21.08
C TRP A 200 11.21 -13.95 -19.86
N LYS A 201 12.49 -14.20 -20.05
CA LYS A 201 13.43 -14.52 -18.95
C LYS A 201 13.56 -13.37 -17.94
N ARG A 202 13.40 -12.14 -18.39
CA ARG A 202 13.43 -10.93 -17.53
C ARG A 202 12.10 -10.65 -16.85
N ALA A 203 11.00 -11.19 -17.36
CA ALA A 203 9.67 -11.09 -16.79
C ALA A 203 9.43 -12.08 -15.64
N ASN A 204 10.50 -12.62 -15.02
CA ASN A 204 10.42 -13.58 -13.92
C ASN A 204 10.40 -12.85 -12.55
N PRO A 205 9.27 -12.85 -11.83
CA PRO A 205 9.16 -12.17 -10.54
C PRO A 205 9.96 -12.86 -9.40
N VAL A 206 10.32 -14.13 -9.58
CA VAL A 206 10.99 -14.94 -8.53
C VAL A 206 12.51 -14.86 -8.63
N GLY A 207 13.04 -14.41 -9.78
CA GLY A 207 14.48 -14.47 -10.08
C GLY A 207 15.37 -13.71 -9.08
N SER A 208 14.89 -12.56 -8.55
CA SER A 208 15.63 -11.77 -7.57
C SER A 208 15.65 -12.39 -6.16
N LEU A 209 14.62 -13.16 -5.78
CA LEU A 209 14.56 -13.85 -4.49
C LEU A 209 15.59 -14.97 -4.38
N LEU A 210 15.86 -15.67 -5.47
CA LEU A 210 16.81 -16.78 -5.48
C LEU A 210 18.24 -16.32 -5.22
N LYS A 211 18.57 -15.06 -5.58
CA LYS A 211 19.91 -14.48 -5.35
C LYS A 211 20.20 -14.18 -3.88
N VAL A 212 19.18 -13.97 -3.03
CA VAL A 212 19.36 -13.72 -1.58
C VAL A 212 19.96 -14.93 -0.87
N ARG A 213 19.75 -16.13 -1.39
CA ARG A 213 20.22 -17.38 -0.79
C ARG A 213 21.77 -17.48 -0.72
N THR A 214 22.49 -16.63 -1.46
CA THR A 214 23.95 -16.62 -1.50
C THR A 214 24.60 -15.90 -0.30
N HIS A 215 23.81 -15.19 0.54
CA HIS A 215 24.32 -14.40 1.66
C HIS A 215 23.63 -14.79 2.99
N PRO A 216 24.10 -15.82 3.70
CA PRO A 216 23.46 -16.32 4.93
C PRO A 216 23.42 -15.29 6.07
N GLU A 217 24.36 -14.35 6.12
CA GLU A 217 24.40 -13.28 7.13
C GLU A 217 23.24 -12.29 6.98
N ILE A 218 22.74 -12.12 5.74
CA ILE A 218 21.65 -11.21 5.43
C ILE A 218 20.30 -11.89 5.68
N LEU A 219 20.25 -13.21 5.67
CA LEU A 219 18.98 -13.97 5.79
C LEU A 219 18.18 -13.59 7.06
N LYS A 220 18.87 -13.43 8.21
CA LYS A 220 18.22 -13.01 9.46
C LYS A 220 17.57 -11.63 9.34
N LEU A 221 18.24 -10.70 8.66
CA LEU A 221 17.72 -9.36 8.42
C LEU A 221 16.56 -9.37 7.41
N PHE A 222 16.59 -10.27 6.43
CA PHE A 222 15.47 -10.48 5.51
C PHE A 222 14.24 -11.07 6.21
N ILE A 223 14.43 -11.98 7.16
CA ILE A 223 13.33 -12.48 7.99
C ILE A 223 12.74 -11.36 8.84
N ALA A 224 13.57 -10.52 9.47
CA ALA A 224 13.10 -9.36 10.21
C ALA A 224 12.33 -8.39 9.30
N TRP A 225 12.84 -8.11 8.10
CA TRP A 225 12.18 -7.30 7.09
C TRP A 225 10.80 -7.86 6.71
N PHE A 226 10.74 -9.16 6.41
CA PHE A 226 9.50 -9.86 6.11
C PHE A 226 8.49 -9.75 7.25
N LEU A 227 8.90 -10.01 8.49
CA LEU A 227 8.02 -9.97 9.66
C LEU A 227 7.49 -8.57 9.96
N VAL A 228 8.32 -7.54 9.84
CA VAL A 228 7.90 -6.13 10.03
C VAL A 228 6.86 -5.74 8.99
N TYR A 229 7.08 -6.06 7.71
CA TYR A 229 6.11 -5.76 6.65
C TYR A 229 4.84 -6.60 6.78
N LEU A 230 4.97 -7.89 7.11
CA LEU A 230 3.81 -8.74 7.35
C LEU A 230 2.95 -8.21 8.51
N ALA A 231 3.59 -7.85 9.64
CA ALA A 231 2.88 -7.28 10.79
C ALA A 231 2.22 -5.93 10.45
N SER A 232 2.83 -5.10 9.61
CA SER A 232 2.25 -3.81 9.21
C SER A 232 0.91 -3.96 8.50
N HIS A 233 0.68 -5.08 7.79
CA HIS A 233 -0.60 -5.36 7.16
C HIS A 233 -1.76 -5.54 8.15
N ALA A 234 -1.49 -5.88 9.41
CA ALA A 234 -2.52 -5.94 10.46
C ALA A 234 -3.23 -4.59 10.63
N VAL A 235 -2.47 -3.50 10.61
CA VAL A 235 -3.03 -2.14 10.70
C VAL A 235 -3.48 -1.64 9.33
N GLN A 236 -2.63 -1.74 8.30
CA GLN A 236 -2.93 -1.18 6.98
C GLN A 236 -4.20 -1.76 6.35
N THR A 237 -4.44 -3.07 6.52
CA THR A 237 -5.56 -3.75 5.88
C THR A 237 -6.81 -3.73 6.75
N ASN A 238 -6.65 -3.94 8.07
CA ASN A 238 -7.80 -4.07 8.96
C ASN A 238 -8.26 -2.76 9.57
N TRP A 239 -7.57 -1.63 9.39
CA TRP A 239 -7.89 -0.37 10.06
C TRP A 239 -9.35 0.02 9.91
N ALA A 240 -9.86 0.07 8.68
CA ALA A 240 -11.24 0.42 8.40
C ALA A 240 -12.21 -0.61 9.02
N TYR A 241 -11.99 -1.91 8.78
CA TYR A 241 -12.83 -2.98 9.35
C TYR A 241 -12.83 -2.95 10.87
N PHE A 242 -11.66 -2.82 11.51
CA PHE A 242 -11.53 -2.81 12.95
C PHE A 242 -12.23 -1.61 13.59
N THR A 243 -12.04 -0.41 13.05
CA THR A 243 -12.63 0.81 13.60
C THR A 243 -14.14 0.88 13.38
N MET A 244 -14.64 0.44 12.23
CA MET A 244 -16.05 0.29 11.94
C MET A 244 -16.69 -0.76 12.86
N TYR A 245 -16.03 -1.92 13.06
CA TYR A 245 -16.54 -2.99 13.93
C TYR A 245 -16.57 -2.59 15.40
N LYS A 246 -15.45 -2.03 15.91
CA LYS A 246 -15.27 -1.77 17.35
C LYS A 246 -15.95 -0.50 17.83
N PHE A 247 -15.91 0.57 17.03
CA PHE A 247 -16.35 1.90 17.42
C PHE A 247 -17.54 2.43 16.58
N ALA A 248 -18.04 1.63 15.65
CA ALA A 248 -19.08 2.03 14.70
C ALA A 248 -18.71 3.31 13.90
N TRP A 249 -17.44 3.48 13.58
CA TRP A 249 -17.00 4.64 12.79
C TRP A 249 -17.61 4.62 11.40
N ASP A 250 -18.00 5.80 10.95
CA ASP A 250 -18.40 6.04 9.58
C ASP A 250 -17.19 6.19 8.66
N GLU A 251 -17.43 6.21 7.36
CA GLU A 251 -16.39 6.34 6.34
C GLU A 251 -15.60 7.65 6.49
N LYS A 252 -16.24 8.73 6.93
CA LYS A 252 -15.61 10.03 7.18
C LYS A 252 -14.60 9.94 8.32
N THR A 253 -14.98 9.37 9.44
CA THR A 253 -14.11 9.22 10.62
C THR A 253 -12.93 8.31 10.29
N VAL A 254 -13.17 7.20 9.58
CA VAL A 254 -12.11 6.33 9.05
C VAL A 254 -11.18 7.11 8.13
N GLY A 255 -11.71 7.86 7.17
CA GLY A 255 -10.92 8.65 6.23
C GLY A 255 -10.04 9.71 6.92
N ILE A 256 -10.60 10.44 7.90
CA ILE A 256 -9.85 11.43 8.70
C ILE A 256 -8.74 10.74 9.50
N SER A 257 -9.03 9.61 10.15
CA SER A 257 -8.04 8.89 10.95
C SER A 257 -6.86 8.36 10.10
N LEU A 258 -7.12 7.92 8.88
CA LEU A 258 -6.08 7.54 7.92
C LEU A 258 -5.27 8.76 7.46
N GLY A 259 -5.91 9.91 7.26
CA GLY A 259 -5.22 11.18 6.99
C GLY A 259 -4.29 11.58 8.13
N VAL A 260 -4.74 11.46 9.38
CA VAL A 260 -3.93 11.70 10.59
C VAL A 260 -2.75 10.71 10.66
N MET A 261 -2.99 9.42 10.40
CA MET A 261 -1.93 8.41 10.31
C MET A 261 -0.89 8.79 9.23
N GLY A 262 -1.34 9.22 8.06
CA GLY A 262 -0.47 9.70 6.99
C GLY A 262 0.37 10.90 7.41
N ALA A 263 -0.22 11.88 8.09
CA ALA A 263 0.47 13.07 8.59
C ALA A 263 1.53 12.71 9.64
N PHE A 264 1.23 11.84 10.61
CA PHE A 264 2.22 11.37 11.59
C PHE A 264 3.35 10.60 10.91
N THR A 265 3.02 9.72 9.95
CA THR A 265 4.03 8.96 9.20
C THR A 265 4.94 9.90 8.41
N ALA A 266 4.39 10.90 7.72
CA ALA A 266 5.15 11.91 7.00
C ALA A 266 6.05 12.72 7.93
N PHE A 267 5.57 13.12 9.11
CA PHE A 267 6.37 13.80 10.13
C PHE A 267 7.53 12.92 10.62
N VAL A 268 7.26 11.67 10.95
CA VAL A 268 8.28 10.74 11.45
C VAL A 268 9.33 10.46 10.39
N GLN A 269 8.95 10.11 9.16
CA GLN A 269 9.88 9.75 8.09
C GLN A 269 10.56 10.98 7.45
N GLY A 270 9.86 12.10 7.34
CA GLY A 270 10.37 13.31 6.73
C GLY A 270 11.27 14.14 7.64
N PHE A 271 10.94 14.21 8.92
CA PHE A 271 11.58 15.11 9.89
C PHE A 271 12.26 14.36 11.05
N LEU A 272 11.54 13.51 11.75
CA LEU A 272 12.02 12.93 12.99
C LEU A 272 13.22 12.00 12.77
N ILE A 273 13.16 11.15 11.75
CA ILE A 273 14.23 10.20 11.43
C ILE A 273 15.56 10.91 11.16
N ARG A 274 15.56 12.07 10.50
CA ARG A 274 16.75 12.86 10.20
C ARG A 274 17.44 13.38 11.45
N LYS A 275 16.72 13.60 12.53
CA LYS A 275 17.25 14.07 13.82
C LYS A 275 17.62 12.93 14.76
N VAL A 276 16.86 11.85 14.74
CA VAL A 276 16.97 10.73 15.69
C VAL A 276 17.99 9.69 15.23
N HIS A 277 17.95 9.30 13.96
CA HIS A 277 18.85 8.26 13.43
C HIS A 277 20.35 8.58 13.59
N PRO A 278 20.83 9.82 13.34
CA PRO A 278 22.25 10.13 13.55
C PRO A 278 22.71 10.03 15.03
N LYS A 279 21.77 10.24 15.97
CA LYS A 279 22.06 10.18 17.42
C LYS A 279 21.99 8.76 17.99
N LEU A 280 21.01 7.95 17.54
CA LEU A 280 20.79 6.61 18.05
C LEU A 280 21.62 5.54 17.33
N GLY A 281 21.98 5.79 16.07
CA GLY A 281 22.52 4.78 15.17
C GLY A 281 21.45 3.82 14.66
N SER A 282 21.82 2.96 13.69
CA SER A 282 20.87 2.08 13.02
C SER A 282 20.27 1.02 13.95
N GLU A 283 21.09 0.34 14.76
CA GLU A 283 20.62 -0.76 15.61
C GLU A 283 19.59 -0.32 16.65
N ARG A 284 19.86 0.79 17.37
CA ARG A 284 18.90 1.33 18.34
C ARG A 284 17.65 1.88 17.66
N SER A 285 17.79 2.47 16.48
CA SER A 285 16.63 2.94 15.71
C SER A 285 15.71 1.79 15.30
N ILE A 286 16.26 0.64 14.92
CA ILE A 286 15.47 -0.58 14.64
C ILE A 286 14.77 -1.05 15.91
N LEU A 287 15.51 -1.20 17.02
CA LEU A 287 14.97 -1.71 18.28
C LEU A 287 13.81 -0.83 18.77
N TYR A 288 14.05 0.47 18.94
CA TYR A 288 13.00 1.41 19.40
C TYR A 288 11.82 1.50 18.42
N GLY A 289 12.08 1.49 17.12
CA GLY A 289 11.02 1.48 16.13
C GLY A 289 10.12 0.25 16.22
N ILE A 290 10.70 -0.96 16.36
CA ILE A 290 9.92 -2.19 16.57
C ILE A 290 9.17 -2.14 17.91
N MET A 291 9.81 -1.65 18.99
CA MET A 291 9.13 -1.48 20.28
C MET A 291 7.91 -0.57 20.16
N PHE A 292 8.00 0.57 19.47
CA PHE A 292 6.86 1.46 19.24
C PHE A 292 5.76 0.78 18.42
N TYR A 293 6.10 0.02 17.37
CA TYR A 293 5.11 -0.78 16.62
C TYR A 293 4.41 -1.80 17.51
N CYS A 294 5.15 -2.59 18.27
CA CYS A 294 4.57 -3.59 19.18
C CYS A 294 3.68 -2.93 20.24
N THR A 295 4.16 -1.85 20.88
CA THR A 295 3.40 -1.11 21.88
C THR A 295 2.13 -0.52 21.27
N GLY A 296 2.22 0.11 20.10
CA GLY A 296 1.05 0.65 19.40
C GLY A 296 0.01 -0.42 19.07
N MET A 297 0.44 -1.59 18.54
CA MET A 297 -0.47 -2.70 18.25
C MET A 297 -1.16 -3.25 19.49
N LEU A 298 -0.41 -3.41 20.60
CA LEU A 298 -0.98 -3.85 21.88
C LEU A 298 -1.99 -2.84 22.41
N LEU A 299 -1.66 -1.56 22.37
CA LEU A 299 -2.57 -0.50 22.84
C LEU A 299 -3.85 -0.41 21.99
N PHE A 300 -3.80 -0.64 20.66
CA PHE A 300 -5.00 -0.71 19.82
C PHE A 300 -5.96 -1.81 20.27
N ALA A 301 -5.43 -2.97 20.71
CA ALA A 301 -6.26 -4.06 21.21
C ALA A 301 -7.03 -3.64 22.49
N PHE A 302 -6.41 -2.85 23.36
CA PHE A 302 -7.01 -2.38 24.65
C PHE A 302 -7.74 -1.03 24.55
N ALA A 303 -7.75 -0.36 23.38
CA ALA A 303 -8.45 0.89 23.20
C ALA A 303 -9.97 0.68 23.39
N GLN A 304 -10.58 1.45 24.32
CA GLN A 304 -12.02 1.38 24.62
C GLN A 304 -12.78 2.61 24.13
N LYS A 305 -12.08 3.73 23.90
CA LYS A 305 -12.68 4.99 23.47
C LYS A 305 -12.04 5.46 22.16
N GLU A 306 -12.81 6.12 21.33
CA GLU A 306 -12.41 6.60 20.00
C GLU A 306 -11.16 7.50 20.03
N TRP A 307 -11.08 8.45 20.96
CA TRP A 307 -9.94 9.34 21.07
C TRP A 307 -8.61 8.61 21.36
N MET A 308 -8.68 7.43 22.03
CA MET A 308 -7.49 6.60 22.29
C MET A 308 -6.84 6.14 21.00
N MET A 309 -7.63 5.87 19.94
CA MET A 309 -7.12 5.48 18.64
C MET A 309 -6.17 6.53 18.07
N TYR A 310 -6.51 7.82 18.15
CA TYR A 310 -5.66 8.90 17.68
C TYR A 310 -4.38 9.06 18.51
N ALA A 311 -4.47 8.93 19.83
CA ALA A 311 -3.30 8.98 20.71
C ALA A 311 -2.33 7.82 20.44
N ILE A 312 -2.88 6.61 20.26
CA ILE A 312 -2.10 5.40 19.97
C ILE A 312 -1.48 5.47 18.57
N LEU A 313 -2.17 6.08 17.59
CA LEU A 313 -1.61 6.32 16.27
C LEU A 313 -0.28 7.09 16.31
N ALA A 314 -0.19 8.10 17.18
CA ALA A 314 1.06 8.85 17.36
C ALA A 314 2.21 7.93 17.81
N ILE A 315 1.94 7.04 18.79
CA ILE A 315 2.91 6.05 19.28
C ILE A 315 3.27 5.05 18.18
N TYR A 316 2.27 4.49 17.50
CA TYR A 316 2.46 3.51 16.43
C TYR A 316 3.30 4.08 15.28
N CYS A 317 3.01 5.31 14.86
CA CYS A 317 3.73 5.95 13.75
C CYS A 317 5.22 6.23 14.07
N LEU A 318 5.61 6.38 15.36
CA LEU A 318 7.01 6.44 15.75
C LEU A 318 7.78 5.18 15.33
N GLY A 319 7.10 4.03 15.26
CA GLY A 319 7.65 2.79 14.73
C GLY A 319 8.18 2.89 13.28
N GLY A 320 7.69 3.87 12.51
CA GLY A 320 8.13 4.14 11.13
C GLY A 320 9.63 4.41 10.95
N ILE A 321 10.37 4.60 12.05
CA ILE A 321 11.84 4.72 12.03
C ILE A 321 12.50 3.36 11.72
N ALA A 322 11.88 2.23 12.08
CA ALA A 322 12.49 0.91 11.95
C ALA A 322 12.78 0.52 10.49
N GLY A 323 11.85 0.76 9.57
CA GLY A 323 11.97 0.35 8.17
C GLY A 323 13.23 0.92 7.48
N PRO A 324 13.39 2.25 7.39
CA PRO A 324 14.59 2.87 6.79
C PRO A 324 15.89 2.48 7.50
N ALA A 325 15.87 2.34 8.83
CA ALA A 325 17.05 1.92 9.59
C ALA A 325 17.45 0.48 9.26
N LEU A 326 16.49 -0.45 9.17
CA LEU A 326 16.72 -1.84 8.79
C LEU A 326 17.22 -1.96 7.36
N GLN A 327 16.63 -1.20 6.41
CA GLN A 327 17.09 -1.13 5.03
C GLN A 327 18.54 -0.62 4.92
N SER A 328 18.90 0.39 5.72
CA SER A 328 20.27 0.92 5.79
C SER A 328 21.26 -0.16 6.24
N VAL A 329 20.92 -0.92 7.31
CA VAL A 329 21.78 -2.02 7.80
C VAL A 329 21.93 -3.12 6.75
N ILE A 330 20.84 -3.53 6.11
CA ILE A 330 20.88 -4.54 5.05
C ILE A 330 21.77 -4.06 3.89
N SER A 331 21.58 -2.81 3.44
CA SER A 331 22.37 -2.22 2.35
C SER A 331 23.86 -2.11 2.66
N SER A 332 24.24 -1.87 3.92
CA SER A 332 25.65 -1.78 4.32
C SER A 332 26.41 -3.12 4.30
N LYS A 333 25.67 -4.25 4.24
CA LYS A 333 26.23 -5.61 4.22
C LYS A 333 26.55 -6.13 2.80
N VAL A 334 26.24 -5.35 1.77
CA VAL A 334 26.35 -5.77 0.37
C VAL A 334 27.22 -4.79 -0.40
N SER A 335 28.00 -5.31 -1.34
CA SER A 335 28.89 -4.49 -2.17
C SER A 335 28.09 -3.53 -3.08
N PRO A 336 28.67 -2.39 -3.50
CA PRO A 336 28.00 -1.45 -4.42
C PRO A 336 27.52 -2.09 -5.73
N LYS A 337 28.20 -3.14 -6.21
CA LYS A 337 27.83 -3.85 -7.44
C LYS A 337 26.56 -4.70 -7.28
N GLU A 338 26.26 -5.15 -6.07
CA GLU A 338 25.14 -6.03 -5.76
C GLU A 338 23.91 -5.28 -5.21
N GLN A 339 24.00 -3.96 -5.02
CA GLN A 339 22.91 -3.14 -4.48
C GLN A 339 21.62 -3.23 -5.31
N GLY A 340 21.73 -3.35 -6.64
CA GLY A 340 20.57 -3.51 -7.51
C GLY A 340 19.83 -4.85 -7.25
N ASP A 341 20.57 -5.95 -7.12
CA ASP A 341 20.01 -7.27 -6.81
C ASP A 341 19.38 -7.28 -5.41
N LEU A 342 20.02 -6.63 -4.44
CA LEU A 342 19.50 -6.48 -3.08
C LEU A 342 18.17 -5.72 -3.06
N GLN A 343 18.08 -4.57 -3.74
CA GLN A 343 16.83 -3.79 -3.79
C GLN A 343 15.71 -4.58 -4.48
N GLY A 344 16.04 -5.32 -5.53
CA GLY A 344 15.11 -6.25 -6.16
C GLY A 344 14.59 -7.32 -5.21
N ALA A 345 15.47 -7.89 -4.39
CA ALA A 345 15.11 -8.90 -3.39
C ALA A 345 14.24 -8.31 -2.26
N LEU A 346 14.58 -7.15 -1.71
CA LEU A 346 13.78 -6.44 -0.71
C LEU A 346 12.37 -6.13 -1.24
N THR A 347 12.27 -5.65 -2.47
CA THR A 347 10.98 -5.39 -3.14
C THR A 347 10.16 -6.66 -3.31
N SER A 348 10.82 -7.78 -3.67
CA SER A 348 10.14 -9.08 -3.80
C SER A 348 9.59 -9.58 -2.47
N VAL A 349 10.32 -9.38 -1.37
CA VAL A 349 9.82 -9.69 -0.01
C VAL A 349 8.59 -8.84 0.32
N ILE A 350 8.62 -7.55 0.05
CA ILE A 350 7.45 -6.66 0.23
C ILE A 350 6.27 -7.16 -0.61
N SER A 351 6.49 -7.55 -1.86
CA SER A 351 5.43 -8.08 -2.73
C SER A 351 4.80 -9.34 -2.16
N ILE A 352 5.62 -10.28 -1.64
CA ILE A 352 5.11 -11.49 -0.97
C ILE A 352 4.28 -11.14 0.26
N THR A 353 4.75 -10.21 1.10
CA THR A 353 3.96 -9.78 2.27
C THR A 353 2.67 -9.09 1.87
N SER A 354 2.66 -8.37 0.74
CA SER A 354 1.44 -7.72 0.19
C SER A 354 0.44 -8.73 -0.38
N ILE A 355 0.91 -9.91 -0.81
CA ILE A 355 0.03 -11.02 -1.24
C ILE A 355 -0.57 -11.72 -0.02
N ILE A 356 0.28 -12.14 0.92
CA ILE A 356 -0.13 -13.00 2.04
C ILE A 356 -0.75 -12.18 3.18
N GLY A 357 -0.17 -11.02 3.48
CA GLY A 357 -0.49 -10.21 4.66
C GLY A 357 -1.95 -9.80 4.75
N PRO A 358 -2.52 -9.13 3.74
CA PRO A 358 -3.93 -8.75 3.77
C PRO A 358 -4.87 -9.93 3.98
N LEU A 359 -4.65 -11.02 3.24
CA LEU A 359 -5.47 -12.22 3.36
C LEU A 359 -5.37 -12.82 4.77
N LEU A 360 -4.15 -13.02 5.28
CA LEU A 360 -3.91 -13.57 6.61
C LEU A 360 -4.58 -12.71 7.70
N MET A 361 -4.34 -11.40 7.68
CA MET A 361 -4.81 -10.49 8.73
C MET A 361 -6.32 -10.33 8.72
N THR A 362 -6.97 -10.28 7.55
CA THR A 362 -8.44 -10.20 7.47
C THR A 362 -9.11 -11.52 7.80
N GLN A 363 -8.53 -12.68 7.46
CA GLN A 363 -9.08 -13.98 7.87
C GLN A 363 -8.98 -14.16 9.39
N ILE A 364 -7.87 -13.73 10.01
CA ILE A 364 -7.75 -13.71 11.48
C ILE A 364 -8.82 -12.79 12.07
N PHE A 365 -8.99 -11.56 11.53
CA PHE A 365 -10.00 -10.63 12.00
C PHE A 365 -11.41 -11.23 11.86
N TYR A 366 -11.77 -11.77 10.70
CA TYR A 366 -13.05 -12.45 10.48
C TYR A 366 -13.27 -13.57 11.48
N PHE A 367 -12.26 -14.45 11.65
CA PHE A 367 -12.37 -15.58 12.57
C PHE A 367 -12.64 -15.16 14.02
N PHE A 368 -12.06 -14.04 14.50
CA PHE A 368 -12.29 -13.56 15.86
C PHE A 368 -13.51 -12.65 16.03
N THR A 369 -14.10 -12.14 14.97
CA THR A 369 -15.25 -11.21 15.04
C THR A 369 -16.57 -11.84 14.60
N HIS A 370 -16.53 -12.93 13.84
CA HIS A 370 -17.74 -13.61 13.38
C HIS A 370 -18.44 -14.32 14.55
N PRO A 371 -19.79 -14.19 14.70
CA PRO A 371 -20.53 -14.74 15.83
C PRO A 371 -20.40 -16.25 16.01
N ASP A 372 -20.27 -16.99 14.90
CA ASP A 372 -20.17 -18.45 14.89
C ASP A 372 -18.75 -18.98 15.02
N ALA A 373 -17.74 -18.08 15.16
CA ALA A 373 -16.37 -18.50 15.30
C ALA A 373 -16.16 -19.28 16.60
N LYS A 374 -15.72 -20.53 16.46
CA LYS A 374 -15.42 -21.43 17.57
C LYS A 374 -13.99 -21.95 17.42
N ILE A 375 -13.18 -21.80 18.47
CA ILE A 375 -11.88 -22.44 18.55
C ILE A 375 -12.06 -23.79 19.22
N LYS A 376 -11.90 -24.87 18.47
CA LYS A 376 -11.82 -26.22 19.02
C LYS A 376 -10.35 -26.52 19.33
N LEU A 377 -9.99 -26.47 20.60
CA LEU A 377 -8.69 -26.92 21.07
C LEU A 377 -8.91 -28.28 21.77
N LEU A 378 -8.68 -29.37 21.05
CA LEU A 378 -8.94 -30.76 21.51
C LEU A 378 -10.44 -30.93 21.88
N THR A 379 -10.77 -31.00 23.17
CA THR A 379 -12.11 -31.17 23.70
C THR A 379 -12.77 -29.87 24.20
N LEU A 380 -12.03 -28.76 24.21
CA LEU A 380 -12.52 -27.46 24.68
C LEU A 380 -12.95 -26.58 23.52
N GLU A 381 -14.23 -26.20 23.50
CA GLU A 381 -14.74 -25.09 22.65
C GLU A 381 -14.45 -23.78 23.38
N LEU A 382 -13.47 -23.02 22.89
CA LEU A 382 -13.18 -21.68 23.37
C LEU A 382 -13.88 -20.67 22.45
N LYS A 383 -14.72 -19.80 23.01
CA LYS A 383 -15.13 -18.59 22.32
C LYS A 383 -13.94 -17.62 22.29
N PRO A 384 -13.61 -17.01 21.15
CA PRO A 384 -12.52 -16.05 21.08
C PRO A 384 -12.67 -14.97 22.16
N PRO A 385 -11.59 -14.61 22.88
CA PRO A 385 -11.67 -13.65 23.99
C PRO A 385 -12.07 -12.23 23.57
N PHE A 386 -12.20 -11.96 22.28
CA PHE A 386 -12.58 -10.66 21.68
C PHE A 386 -13.91 -10.66 20.94
N GLN A 387 -14.75 -11.67 21.13
CA GLN A 387 -16.15 -11.56 20.76
C GLN A 387 -16.80 -10.54 21.70
N PHE A 388 -16.89 -9.30 21.27
CA PHE A 388 -17.83 -8.35 21.87
C PHE A 388 -19.22 -8.92 21.59
N SER A 389 -19.88 -9.45 22.62
CA SER A 389 -21.24 -9.93 22.51
C SER A 389 -22.08 -8.79 21.91
N GLY A 390 -22.78 -9.06 20.84
CA GLY A 390 -23.68 -8.08 20.20
C GLY A 390 -24.84 -7.60 21.09
N ALA A 391 -24.85 -8.03 22.37
CA ALA A 391 -25.78 -7.58 23.40
C ALA A 391 -25.61 -6.09 23.77
N ASP A 392 -24.39 -5.52 23.60
CA ASP A 392 -24.17 -4.12 23.97
C ASP A 392 -24.53 -3.10 22.87
N ARG A 393 -24.83 -3.56 21.63
CA ARG A 393 -25.24 -2.65 20.55
C ARG A 393 -26.71 -2.23 20.59
N LYS A 394 -27.55 -2.88 21.38
CA LYS A 394 -29.00 -2.57 21.48
C LYS A 394 -29.38 -1.68 22.68
N SER A 395 -28.43 -1.30 23.51
CA SER A 395 -28.69 -0.47 24.70
C SER A 395 -28.27 1.01 24.55
N VAL A 396 -27.91 1.47 23.34
CA VAL A 396 -27.69 2.89 23.04
C VAL A 396 -28.59 3.25 21.85
N VAL A 397 -29.86 3.44 22.13
CA VAL A 397 -30.79 4.26 21.36
C VAL A 397 -31.29 5.32 22.33
#